data_32068ec5b6d64e841d68081a442278cf
#
_entry.id   32068ec5b6d64e841d68081a442278cf
#
_cell.length_a   1.000
_cell.length_b   1.000
_cell.length_c   1.000
_cell.angle_alpha   90.00
_cell.angle_beta   90.00
_cell.angle_gamma   90.00
#
_symmetry.space_group_name_H-M   'P 1'
#
loop_
_entity.id
_entity.type
_entity.pdbx_description
1 polymer ?
#
loop_
_entity_poly.entity_id
_entity_poly.type
_entity_poly.pdbx_seq_one_letter_code
_entity_poly.pdbx_strand_id
1 'polypeptide(L)'
;MGESVAEATVTKWLKQVGDAVSLDDPIVEIATDKVDTDVTSEVAGVILEQRFKENEVVQIGEVLVVIEIEGEGDATQTKGVEKELTPVPELKEEMPPAEEVVTVLEEEIKAVESTVQPAFESSERFYSPLVRNIAKEEGISQAELDQIPGTGKDQRLTKTDLLNYLKNKPSSEKKPYVEKIQPPQTKVATPSTSERVPTQTSFGGGDQILEMSRMEKLISKHMKSSLETSAHVQSFIEVDVTHLWDWREQVKAPFLKREGEKLTFTPLFMTAIIKALRDYPALNSSLEDDKIIIKKDINLGMATALPDGNLIVPVIKNADHLNLVGLTKAVNDLATRARNNNLKPEEIQNGTYTFTNIGNFGSIMGTPIINQPQVGILAIGVIRKMPAVIETPKGDFIGIRRKVILSHSYDHRIINGATGGLFVKRVAEYLETWDETLPY
;
A
#
# COMPACT_ATOMS: atom_id res chain seq x y z
N MET A 1 7.56 20.14 14.87
CA MET A 1 6.73 19.29 14.01
C MET A 1 7.31 17.88 14.01
N GLY A 2 6.47 16.83 14.14
CA GLY A 2 6.95 15.45 14.22
C GLY A 2 7.49 14.94 12.88
N GLU A 3 8.47 14.05 12.94
CA GLU A 3 9.34 13.57 11.85
C GLU A 3 8.71 12.82 10.65
N SER A 4 7.40 12.92 10.42
CA SER A 4 6.72 12.12 9.39
C SER A 4 5.82 12.90 8.42
N VAL A 5 5.90 14.20 8.37
CA VAL A 5 5.07 15.03 7.47
C VAL A 5 5.98 15.72 6.48
N ALA A 6 5.88 15.39 5.19
CA ALA A 6 6.72 15.99 4.15
C ALA A 6 6.20 17.33 3.63
N GLU A 7 4.89 17.57 3.68
CA GLU A 7 4.23 18.78 3.20
C GLU A 7 2.98 19.09 4.03
N ALA A 8 2.63 20.37 4.19
CA ALA A 8 1.44 20.85 4.85
C ALA A 8 0.73 21.91 3.99
N THR A 9 -0.58 22.07 4.13
CA THR A 9 -1.35 23.11 3.42
C THR A 9 -1.81 24.15 4.42
N VAL A 10 -1.58 25.41 4.15
CA VAL A 10 -2.12 26.53 4.94
C VAL A 10 -3.65 26.54 4.79
N THR A 11 -4.38 26.28 5.87
CA THR A 11 -5.85 26.25 5.84
C THR A 11 -6.42 27.63 6.06
N LYS A 12 -5.98 28.30 7.11
CA LYS A 12 -6.47 29.60 7.51
C LYS A 12 -5.44 30.35 8.32
N TRP A 13 -5.31 31.66 8.08
CA TRP A 13 -4.53 32.54 8.92
C TRP A 13 -5.39 33.02 10.11
N LEU A 14 -4.91 32.80 11.32
CA LEU A 14 -5.58 33.22 12.56
C LEU A 14 -5.15 34.62 12.98
N LYS A 15 -3.99 35.06 12.52
CA LYS A 15 -3.42 36.41 12.72
C LYS A 15 -3.06 37.02 11.36
N GLN A 16 -3.08 38.36 11.25
CA GLN A 16 -2.77 39.10 10.01
C GLN A 16 -1.42 39.82 10.13
N VAL A 17 -0.91 40.27 8.98
CA VAL A 17 0.28 41.14 8.95
C VAL A 17 0.01 42.41 9.74
N GLY A 18 0.88 42.73 10.72
CA GLY A 18 0.73 43.85 11.65
C GLY A 18 0.13 43.47 13.01
N ASP A 19 -0.37 42.24 13.19
CA ASP A 19 -0.88 41.79 14.49
C ASP A 19 0.27 41.41 15.44
N ALA A 20 0.06 41.77 16.73
CA ALA A 20 0.95 41.35 17.78
C ALA A 20 0.66 39.85 18.19
N VAL A 21 1.71 39.10 18.36
CA VAL A 21 1.67 37.69 18.81
C VAL A 21 2.48 37.52 20.07
N SER A 22 1.95 36.71 20.99
CA SER A 22 2.64 36.29 22.20
C SER A 22 3.21 34.89 22.03
N LEU A 23 4.07 34.46 22.94
CA LEU A 23 4.56 33.09 23.00
C LEU A 23 3.35 32.13 23.09
N ASP A 24 3.38 31.06 22.31
CA ASP A 24 2.33 30.02 22.17
C ASP A 24 0.97 30.51 21.57
N ASP A 25 0.87 31.74 21.08
CA ASP A 25 -0.31 32.20 20.34
C ASP A 25 -0.43 31.46 18.99
N PRO A 26 -1.61 30.93 18.63
CA PRO A 26 -1.83 30.31 17.32
C PRO A 26 -1.82 31.37 16.22
N ILE A 27 -0.95 31.18 15.20
CA ILE A 27 -0.75 32.11 14.07
C ILE A 27 -1.50 31.63 12.83
N VAL A 28 -1.39 30.34 12.53
CA VAL A 28 -1.90 29.76 11.30
C VAL A 28 -2.35 28.32 11.54
N GLU A 29 -3.49 27.96 11.00
CA GLU A 29 -3.98 26.60 10.94
C GLU A 29 -3.42 25.93 9.68
N ILE A 30 -2.69 24.85 9.86
CA ILE A 30 -2.15 24.03 8.77
C ILE A 30 -2.78 22.66 8.77
N ALA A 31 -2.97 22.15 7.58
CA ALA A 31 -3.47 20.80 7.40
C ALA A 31 -2.38 19.93 6.78
N THR A 32 -2.14 18.80 7.42
CA THR A 32 -1.29 17.75 6.90
C THR A 32 -2.15 16.64 6.26
N ASP A 33 -1.52 15.62 5.70
CA ASP A 33 -2.20 14.44 5.15
C ASP A 33 -3.00 13.66 6.20
N LYS A 34 -2.81 13.95 7.49
CA LYS A 34 -3.38 13.17 8.61
C LYS A 34 -4.21 13.99 9.58
N VAL A 35 -3.85 15.25 9.82
CA VAL A 35 -4.49 16.07 10.86
C VAL A 35 -4.32 17.55 10.57
N ASP A 36 -5.34 18.34 10.96
CA ASP A 36 -5.27 19.79 11.04
C ASP A 36 -4.66 20.19 12.39
N THR A 37 -3.68 21.07 12.37
CA THR A 37 -2.93 21.50 13.57
C THR A 37 -2.66 23.00 13.49
N ASP A 38 -2.81 23.69 14.61
CA ASP A 38 -2.42 25.09 14.73
C ASP A 38 -0.91 25.21 14.94
N VAL A 39 -0.28 26.09 14.16
CA VAL A 39 1.12 26.49 14.39
C VAL A 39 1.12 27.70 15.30
N THR A 40 1.75 27.52 16.46
CA THR A 40 1.88 28.58 17.46
C THR A 40 3.21 29.33 17.30
N SER A 41 3.24 30.59 17.79
CA SER A 41 4.45 31.39 17.80
C SER A 41 5.44 30.92 18.87
N GLU A 42 6.69 30.73 18.49
CA GLU A 42 7.79 30.45 19.44
C GLU A 42 8.38 31.73 20.06
N VAL A 43 7.93 32.89 19.62
CA VAL A 43 8.45 34.19 20.05
C VAL A 43 7.31 35.21 20.16
N ALA A 44 7.47 36.21 21.05
CA ALA A 44 6.59 37.37 21.11
C ALA A 44 7.09 38.46 20.15
N GLY A 45 6.20 39.05 19.36
CA GLY A 45 6.56 40.08 18.39
C GLY A 45 5.41 40.51 17.53
N VAL A 46 5.70 41.19 16.38
CA VAL A 46 4.69 41.62 15.41
C VAL A 46 4.93 40.94 14.08
N ILE A 47 3.88 40.44 13.45
CA ILE A 47 3.97 39.77 12.14
C ILE A 47 4.29 40.78 11.06
N LEU A 48 5.45 40.64 10.40
CA LEU A 48 5.88 41.49 9.31
C LEU A 48 5.39 40.99 7.94
N GLU A 49 5.52 39.69 7.69
CA GLU A 49 5.24 39.11 6.37
C GLU A 49 4.70 37.67 6.51
N GLN A 50 3.66 37.39 5.74
CA GLN A 50 3.13 36.03 5.50
C GLN A 50 3.57 35.59 4.10
N ARG A 51 4.33 34.50 4.01
CA ARG A 51 4.94 34.07 2.73
C ARG A 51 4.05 33.14 1.91
N PHE A 52 2.99 32.61 2.49
CA PHE A 52 2.07 31.69 1.81
C PHE A 52 0.62 32.17 1.96
N LYS A 53 -0.18 31.89 0.95
CA LYS A 53 -1.62 32.19 0.94
C LYS A 53 -2.43 31.01 1.48
N GLU A 54 -3.69 31.27 1.84
CA GLU A 54 -4.64 30.21 2.18
C GLU A 54 -4.79 29.22 1.01
N ASN A 55 -4.80 27.93 1.33
CA ASN A 55 -4.81 26.78 0.41
C ASN A 55 -3.49 26.54 -0.36
N GLU A 56 -2.39 27.13 0.02
CA GLU A 56 -1.08 26.89 -0.57
C GLU A 56 -0.32 25.79 0.20
N VAL A 57 0.43 24.96 -0.53
CA VAL A 57 1.19 23.84 0.04
C VAL A 57 2.59 24.33 0.41
N VAL A 58 3.02 24.02 1.63
CA VAL A 58 4.31 24.40 2.22
C VAL A 58 5.10 23.15 2.54
N GLN A 59 6.38 23.13 2.19
CA GLN A 59 7.29 22.04 2.52
C GLN A 59 7.91 22.24 3.91
N ILE A 60 8.29 21.15 4.57
CA ILE A 60 8.99 21.23 5.86
C ILE A 60 10.32 21.96 5.70
N GLY A 61 10.53 22.96 6.56
CA GLY A 61 11.72 23.80 6.54
C GLY A 61 11.57 25.12 5.83
N GLU A 62 10.42 25.37 5.16
CA GLU A 62 10.12 26.68 4.58
C GLU A 62 9.62 27.67 5.63
N VAL A 63 9.95 28.93 5.45
CA VAL A 63 9.57 30.01 6.37
C VAL A 63 8.12 30.42 6.09
N LEU A 64 7.22 30.17 7.02
CA LEU A 64 5.79 30.50 6.93
C LEU A 64 5.53 32.00 7.15
N VAL A 65 6.15 32.55 8.19
CA VAL A 65 5.91 33.90 8.67
C VAL A 65 7.20 34.53 9.18
N VAL A 66 7.35 35.82 9.05
CA VAL A 66 8.45 36.64 9.60
C VAL A 66 7.88 37.49 10.72
N ILE A 67 8.45 37.38 11.92
CA ILE A 67 8.03 38.09 13.10
C ILE A 67 9.16 39.03 13.55
N GLU A 68 8.87 40.33 13.76
CA GLU A 68 9.79 41.27 14.34
C GLU A 68 9.74 41.21 15.85
N ILE A 69 10.90 40.94 16.48
CA ILE A 69 11.02 40.84 17.92
C ILE A 69 11.61 42.14 18.46
N GLU A 70 10.96 42.79 19.43
CA GLU A 70 11.55 43.89 20.16
C GLU A 70 12.61 43.39 21.14
N GLY A 71 13.91 43.46 20.72
CA GLY A 71 15.04 43.09 21.58
C GLY A 71 16.30 42.72 20.77
N GLU A 72 17.44 43.31 21.17
CA GLU A 72 18.75 43.32 20.51
C GLU A 72 19.23 42.00 19.98
N GLY A 73 19.87 42.04 18.82
CA GLY A 73 20.49 40.91 18.17
C GLY A 73 21.69 40.35 18.88
N ASP A 74 21.82 39.04 18.89
CA ASP A 74 23.12 38.36 18.94
C ASP A 74 23.10 37.09 18.10
N ALA A 75 24.03 37.04 17.15
CA ALA A 75 24.22 35.91 16.26
C ALA A 75 25.14 34.90 16.98
N THR A 76 24.61 33.76 17.38
CA THR A 76 25.45 32.67 17.89
C THR A 76 25.27 31.38 17.09
N GLN A 77 26.38 31.05 16.44
CA GLN A 77 26.63 29.78 15.74
C GLN A 77 26.49 28.59 16.71
N THR A 78 25.72 27.57 16.33
CA THR A 78 25.75 26.31 17.07
C THR A 78 26.72 25.35 16.39
N LYS A 79 27.82 25.11 17.12
CA LYS A 79 28.80 24.03 16.86
C LYS A 79 28.22 22.70 17.26
N GLY A 80 28.47 21.68 16.43
CA GLY A 80 28.18 20.27 16.67
C GLY A 80 28.81 19.70 17.94
N VAL A 81 28.14 18.79 18.57
CA VAL A 81 28.69 17.91 19.60
C VAL A 81 28.68 16.49 19.07
N GLU A 82 29.85 16.06 18.71
CA GLU A 82 30.24 14.68 18.44
C GLU A 82 30.31 13.92 19.77
N LYS A 83 29.65 12.79 19.91
CA LYS A 83 29.76 11.91 21.08
C LYS A 83 30.22 10.53 20.66
N GLU A 84 31.39 10.25 21.14
CA GLU A 84 32.29 9.11 21.07
C GLU A 84 31.60 7.76 21.37
N LEU A 85 31.85 6.77 20.53
CA LEU A 85 31.49 5.37 20.69
C LEU A 85 32.62 4.62 21.41
N THR A 86 32.29 3.97 22.51
CA THR A 86 33.14 2.95 23.12
C THR A 86 32.63 1.55 22.79
N PRO A 87 33.49 0.57 22.51
CA PRO A 87 33.11 -0.75 22.02
C PRO A 87 32.88 -1.75 23.17
N VAL A 88 31.94 -2.68 22.99
CA VAL A 88 31.69 -3.85 23.84
C VAL A 88 31.87 -5.13 23.04
N PRO A 89 32.35 -6.22 23.63
CA PRO A 89 33.13 -7.24 22.94
C PRO A 89 32.33 -8.37 22.28
N GLU A 90 32.98 -8.92 21.28
CA GLU A 90 32.66 -10.05 20.44
C GLU A 90 32.54 -11.37 21.25
N LEU A 91 31.39 -12.06 21.10
CA LEU A 91 31.24 -13.46 21.47
C LEU A 91 31.07 -14.28 20.18
N LYS A 92 32.08 -15.08 19.89
CA LYS A 92 32.07 -16.08 18.82
C LYS A 92 31.25 -17.28 19.29
N GLU A 93 30.27 -17.70 18.49
CA GLU A 93 29.76 -19.06 18.52
C GLU A 93 29.83 -19.67 17.10
N GLU A 94 30.41 -20.84 17.05
CA GLU A 94 30.70 -21.64 15.87
C GLU A 94 29.44 -22.23 15.27
N MET A 95 29.30 -22.15 13.94
CA MET A 95 28.32 -22.89 13.14
C MET A 95 28.98 -24.10 12.49
N PRO A 96 28.37 -25.29 12.48
CA PRO A 96 28.83 -26.43 11.70
C PRO A 96 28.43 -26.31 10.21
N PRO A 97 29.14 -27.01 9.30
CA PRO A 97 29.10 -26.73 7.87
C PRO A 97 27.87 -27.34 7.14
N ALA A 98 27.35 -26.55 6.21
CA ALA A 98 26.29 -26.95 5.30
C ALA A 98 26.89 -27.69 4.07
N GLU A 99 26.76 -28.99 4.06
CA GLU A 99 26.86 -29.81 2.86
C GLU A 99 25.88 -30.98 3.03
N GLU A 100 24.63 -30.83 2.57
CA GLU A 100 23.72 -31.97 2.27
C GLU A 100 22.28 -31.52 1.83
N VAL A 101 22.12 -30.37 1.19
CA VAL A 101 20.75 -29.96 0.70
C VAL A 101 20.73 -29.61 -0.80
N VAL A 102 21.81 -29.81 -1.53
CA VAL A 102 21.87 -29.35 -2.94
C VAL A 102 21.46 -30.43 -3.98
N THR A 103 21.27 -31.67 -3.57
CA THR A 103 21.01 -32.78 -4.53
C THR A 103 19.55 -33.13 -4.79
N VAL A 104 18.59 -32.52 -4.10
CA VAL A 104 17.14 -32.86 -4.29
C VAL A 104 16.41 -31.84 -5.19
N LEU A 105 17.01 -30.68 -5.47
CA LEU A 105 16.38 -29.61 -6.26
C LEU A 105 16.69 -29.64 -7.76
N GLU A 106 17.62 -30.49 -8.22
CA GLU A 106 17.97 -30.56 -9.65
C GLU A 106 17.14 -31.57 -10.46
N GLU A 107 16.41 -32.48 -9.84
CA GLU A 107 15.58 -33.47 -10.55
C GLU A 107 14.16 -33.00 -10.86
N GLU A 108 13.61 -32.01 -10.13
CA GLU A 108 12.26 -31.48 -10.41
C GLU A 108 12.19 -30.39 -11.49
N ILE A 109 13.33 -29.79 -11.89
CA ILE A 109 13.37 -28.75 -12.92
C ILE A 109 13.35 -29.34 -14.36
N LYS A 110 13.62 -30.63 -14.53
CA LYS A 110 13.62 -31.30 -15.85
C LYS A 110 12.26 -31.79 -16.32
N ALA A 111 11.22 -31.77 -15.48
CA ALA A 111 9.91 -32.34 -15.81
C ALA A 111 8.86 -31.32 -16.30
N VAL A 112 9.14 -30.00 -16.29
CA VAL A 112 8.16 -28.95 -16.64
C VAL A 112 8.43 -28.26 -17.99
N GLU A 113 9.47 -28.65 -18.72
CA GLU A 113 9.83 -28.03 -20.02
C GLU A 113 9.15 -28.63 -21.26
N SER A 114 8.16 -29.50 -21.12
CA SER A 114 7.46 -30.05 -22.30
C SER A 114 5.95 -29.90 -22.17
N THR A 115 5.42 -28.72 -22.37
CA THR A 115 4.12 -28.47 -22.99
C THR A 115 3.86 -26.95 -23.02
N VAL A 116 4.06 -26.33 -24.15
CA VAL A 116 3.28 -25.33 -24.89
C VAL A 116 4.20 -24.68 -25.93
N GLN A 117 4.16 -25.22 -27.14
CA GLN A 117 4.66 -24.49 -28.33
C GLN A 117 3.48 -23.81 -29.02
N PRO A 118 3.56 -22.51 -29.34
CA PRO A 118 2.87 -21.98 -30.50
C PRO A 118 3.77 -22.17 -31.73
N ALA A 119 3.21 -22.72 -32.79
CA ALA A 119 3.81 -23.03 -34.05
C ALA A 119 4.48 -21.79 -34.71
N PHE A 120 5.78 -21.87 -34.91
CA PHE A 120 6.49 -21.12 -35.94
C PHE A 120 6.99 -22.11 -36.98
N GLU A 121 6.57 -21.89 -38.23
CA GLU A 121 6.93 -22.72 -39.36
C GLU A 121 8.46 -22.75 -39.55
N SER A 122 8.95 -23.89 -40.04
CA SER A 122 10.34 -24.27 -40.23
C SER A 122 11.10 -23.31 -41.12
N SER A 123 12.02 -22.52 -40.55
CA SER A 123 13.08 -21.85 -41.32
C SER A 123 14.38 -22.60 -41.14
N GLU A 124 15.18 -22.69 -42.24
CA GLU A 124 16.49 -23.37 -42.28
C GLU A 124 17.55 -22.76 -41.35
N ARG A 125 17.25 -21.65 -40.66
CA ARG A 125 18.21 -20.91 -39.83
C ARG A 125 17.75 -20.88 -38.37
N PHE A 126 18.61 -21.32 -37.45
CA PHE A 126 18.32 -21.35 -36.01
C PHE A 126 18.52 -19.97 -35.36
N TYR A 127 17.49 -19.43 -34.74
CA TYR A 127 17.51 -18.19 -33.95
C TYR A 127 17.39 -18.47 -32.46
N SER A 128 18.22 -17.85 -31.64
CA SER A 128 18.13 -17.98 -30.19
C SER A 128 16.84 -17.36 -29.65
N PRO A 129 16.30 -17.83 -28.52
CA PRO A 129 15.10 -17.26 -27.91
C PRO A 129 15.21 -15.75 -27.68
N LEU A 130 16.38 -15.25 -27.31
CA LEU A 130 16.65 -13.83 -27.10
C LEU A 130 16.51 -13.01 -28.39
N VAL A 131 17.05 -13.50 -29.50
CA VAL A 131 16.95 -12.84 -30.82
C VAL A 131 15.52 -12.81 -31.29
N ARG A 132 14.73 -13.88 -31.08
CA ARG A 132 13.31 -13.95 -31.41
C ARG A 132 12.46 -12.96 -30.60
N ASN A 133 12.75 -12.80 -29.31
CA ASN A 133 12.05 -11.85 -28.45
C ASN A 133 12.30 -10.40 -28.88
N ILE A 134 13.56 -10.03 -29.11
CA ILE A 134 13.90 -8.67 -29.56
C ILE A 134 13.30 -8.38 -30.94
N ALA A 135 13.32 -9.34 -31.87
CA ALA A 135 12.70 -9.19 -33.19
C ALA A 135 11.17 -8.97 -33.09
N LYS A 136 10.50 -9.65 -32.15
CA LYS A 136 9.08 -9.50 -31.90
C LYS A 136 8.73 -8.13 -31.29
N GLU A 137 9.55 -7.64 -30.33
CA GLU A 137 9.38 -6.32 -29.72
C GLU A 137 9.58 -5.19 -30.72
N GLU A 138 10.56 -5.32 -31.62
CA GLU A 138 10.92 -4.29 -32.59
C GLU A 138 10.18 -4.45 -33.94
N GLY A 139 9.25 -5.40 -34.04
CA GLY A 139 8.42 -5.62 -35.22
C GLY A 139 9.19 -6.04 -36.48
N ILE A 140 10.29 -6.78 -36.33
CA ILE A 140 11.14 -7.28 -37.41
C ILE A 140 10.54 -8.60 -37.92
N SER A 141 10.24 -8.66 -39.22
CA SER A 141 9.70 -9.88 -39.82
C SER A 141 10.75 -10.96 -39.96
N GLN A 142 10.35 -12.23 -40.04
CA GLN A 142 11.29 -13.36 -40.21
C GLN A 142 12.11 -13.24 -41.52
N ALA A 143 11.51 -12.74 -42.59
CA ALA A 143 12.20 -12.48 -43.86
C ALA A 143 13.29 -11.40 -43.74
N GLU A 144 13.15 -10.41 -42.84
CA GLU A 144 14.19 -9.42 -42.56
C GLU A 144 15.27 -10.01 -41.66
N LEU A 145 14.97 -10.90 -40.70
CA LEU A 145 15.96 -11.61 -39.91
C LEU A 145 16.90 -12.49 -40.74
N ASP A 146 16.33 -13.13 -41.76
CA ASP A 146 17.12 -14.00 -42.68
C ASP A 146 18.13 -13.22 -43.52
N GLN A 147 17.91 -11.92 -43.76
CA GLN A 147 18.81 -11.04 -44.51
C GLN A 147 19.94 -10.43 -43.68
N ILE A 148 19.89 -10.52 -42.35
CA ILE A 148 20.92 -9.95 -41.48
C ILE A 148 22.11 -10.94 -41.41
N PRO A 149 23.35 -10.51 -41.74
CA PRO A 149 24.54 -11.35 -41.60
C PRO A 149 24.84 -11.55 -40.09
N GLY A 150 24.91 -12.81 -39.66
CA GLY A 150 25.27 -13.15 -38.27
C GLY A 150 26.77 -13.25 -38.07
N THR A 151 27.29 -12.66 -37.00
CA THR A 151 28.73 -12.70 -36.62
C THR A 151 29.05 -13.78 -35.59
N GLY A 152 28.04 -14.54 -35.10
CA GLY A 152 28.25 -15.62 -34.13
C GLY A 152 28.82 -16.91 -34.73
N LYS A 153 29.12 -17.87 -33.85
CA LYS A 153 29.61 -19.20 -34.26
C LYS A 153 28.60 -19.86 -35.18
N ASP A 154 29.04 -20.44 -36.29
CA ASP A 154 28.24 -21.02 -37.36
C ASP A 154 27.30 -20.01 -38.05
N GLN A 155 27.73 -18.75 -38.20
CA GLN A 155 26.96 -17.65 -38.82
C GLN A 155 25.63 -17.37 -38.13
N ARG A 156 25.52 -17.66 -36.83
CA ARG A 156 24.31 -17.38 -36.03
C ARG A 156 24.15 -15.88 -35.75
N LEU A 157 22.90 -15.41 -35.81
CA LEU A 157 22.56 -14.03 -35.49
C LEU A 157 22.72 -13.78 -34.00
N THR A 158 23.54 -12.77 -33.65
CA THR A 158 23.73 -12.35 -32.25
C THR A 158 22.87 -11.13 -31.90
N LYS A 159 22.69 -10.86 -30.59
CA LYS A 159 22.02 -9.65 -30.10
C LYS A 159 22.67 -8.38 -30.68
N THR A 160 23.99 -8.37 -30.78
CA THR A 160 24.76 -7.21 -31.28
C THR A 160 24.50 -6.93 -32.75
N ASP A 161 24.35 -7.97 -33.57
CA ASP A 161 24.05 -7.84 -35.01
C ASP A 161 22.65 -7.24 -35.21
N LEU A 162 21.66 -7.68 -34.41
CA LEU A 162 20.29 -7.18 -34.47
C LEU A 162 20.21 -5.71 -34.04
N LEU A 163 20.91 -5.33 -32.97
CA LEU A 163 20.96 -3.93 -32.49
C LEU A 163 21.67 -3.01 -33.49
N ASN A 164 22.73 -3.49 -34.19
CA ASN A 164 23.42 -2.74 -35.24
C ASN A 164 22.54 -2.56 -36.50
N TYR A 165 21.74 -3.58 -36.83
CA TYR A 165 20.77 -3.49 -37.93
C TYR A 165 19.71 -2.43 -37.61
N LEU A 166 19.14 -2.42 -36.39
CA LEU A 166 18.17 -1.42 -35.92
C LEU A 166 18.72 0.01 -35.96
N LYS A 167 20.00 0.20 -35.63
CA LYS A 167 20.63 1.54 -35.68
C LYS A 167 20.86 2.03 -37.12
N ASN A 168 20.98 1.12 -38.07
CA ASN A 168 21.30 1.43 -39.48
C ASN A 168 20.07 1.27 -40.40
N LYS A 169 18.89 0.93 -39.90
CA LYS A 169 17.66 0.78 -40.68
C LYS A 169 17.19 2.16 -41.14
N PRO A 170 17.22 2.49 -42.46
CA PRO A 170 16.63 3.74 -42.93
C PRO A 170 15.11 3.70 -42.72
N SER A 171 14.57 4.70 -42.07
CA SER A 171 13.16 4.86 -41.86
C SER A 171 12.45 5.00 -43.21
N SER A 172 11.82 3.94 -43.72
CA SER A 172 11.04 3.98 -44.95
C SER A 172 9.54 3.90 -44.64
N GLU A 173 8.87 5.02 -44.84
CA GLU A 173 7.68 5.24 -45.64
C GLU A 173 6.32 4.86 -45.07
N LYS A 174 5.66 5.84 -44.56
CA LYS A 174 4.19 5.98 -44.68
C LYS A 174 3.87 6.72 -46.00
N LYS A 175 3.08 6.10 -46.88
CA LYS A 175 2.59 6.68 -48.16
C LYS A 175 1.76 7.93 -47.92
N PRO A 176 1.80 8.90 -48.87
CA PRO A 176 1.31 10.26 -48.66
C PRO A 176 -0.17 10.43 -49.10
N TYR A 177 -0.88 11.28 -48.41
CA TYR A 177 -2.02 12.00 -48.95
C TYR A 177 -1.59 13.43 -49.27
N VAL A 178 -1.83 13.84 -50.51
CA VAL A 178 -1.38 15.09 -51.13
C VAL A 178 -2.39 16.19 -50.87
N GLU A 179 -1.99 17.34 -50.35
CA GLU A 179 -2.55 18.65 -50.82
C GLU A 179 -1.56 19.80 -50.57
N LYS A 180 -1.56 20.69 -51.55
CA LYS A 180 -0.68 21.73 -52.03
C LYS A 180 -0.24 22.85 -51.04
N ILE A 181 1.02 23.05 -51.02
CA ILE A 181 1.92 24.19 -51.40
C ILE A 181 1.44 25.65 -51.10
N GLN A 182 2.20 26.39 -50.27
CA GLN A 182 3.07 27.49 -50.64
C GLN A 182 4.01 27.93 -49.49
N PRO A 183 5.23 28.44 -49.81
CA PRO A 183 6.34 28.63 -48.87
C PRO A 183 6.63 30.12 -48.60
N PRO A 184 7.77 30.52 -48.03
CA PRO A 184 8.28 30.32 -46.66
C PRO A 184 8.60 31.68 -45.96
N GLN A 185 8.79 31.67 -44.66
CA GLN A 185 9.73 32.63 -44.02
C GLN A 185 10.30 32.04 -42.74
N THR A 186 11.61 32.03 -42.71
CA THR A 186 12.53 31.61 -41.67
C THR A 186 12.41 32.53 -40.45
N LYS A 187 12.14 31.97 -39.27
CA LYS A 187 12.60 32.54 -37.99
C LYS A 187 13.04 31.39 -37.07
N VAL A 188 14.28 31.50 -36.66
CA VAL A 188 14.95 30.66 -35.67
C VAL A 188 14.18 30.78 -34.34
N ALA A 189 13.72 29.64 -33.81
CA ALA A 189 13.11 29.58 -32.48
C ALA A 189 13.85 28.51 -31.65
N THR A 190 14.35 28.96 -30.54
CA THR A 190 14.88 28.25 -29.38
C THR A 190 13.96 27.07 -28.93
N PRO A 191 14.49 25.97 -28.38
CA PRO A 191 13.66 24.85 -27.92
C PRO A 191 12.84 25.27 -26.69
N SER A 192 11.54 25.43 -26.89
CA SER A 192 10.56 25.59 -25.85
C SER A 192 10.24 24.20 -25.26
N THR A 193 10.48 24.05 -23.99
CA THR A 193 9.97 22.97 -23.16
C THR A 193 8.44 22.95 -23.30
N SER A 194 7.90 21.90 -23.93
CA SER A 194 6.45 21.75 -24.07
C SER A 194 5.87 21.39 -22.71
N GLU A 195 5.38 22.37 -21.99
CA GLU A 195 4.39 22.16 -20.94
C GLU A 195 3.20 21.42 -21.55
N ARG A 196 2.88 20.26 -20.98
CA ARG A 196 1.63 19.57 -21.30
C ARG A 196 0.48 20.46 -20.88
N VAL A 197 -0.11 21.15 -21.84
CA VAL A 197 -1.39 21.84 -21.64
C VAL A 197 -2.41 20.79 -21.23
N PRO A 198 -3.06 20.90 -20.08
CA PRO A 198 -4.12 19.97 -19.70
C PRO A 198 -5.23 20.04 -20.76
N THR A 199 -5.52 18.92 -21.37
CA THR A 199 -6.63 18.78 -22.32
C THR A 199 -7.90 19.16 -21.57
N GLN A 200 -8.47 20.32 -21.85
CA GLN A 200 -9.79 20.70 -21.34
C GLN A 200 -10.80 19.68 -21.89
N THR A 201 -11.26 18.80 -21.03
CA THR A 201 -12.41 17.95 -21.33
C THR A 201 -13.64 18.85 -21.47
N SER A 202 -14.22 18.92 -22.67
CA SER A 202 -15.49 19.59 -22.88
C SER A 202 -16.60 18.75 -22.26
N PHE A 203 -17.22 19.27 -21.20
CA PHE A 203 -18.37 18.63 -20.57
C PHE A 203 -19.64 18.85 -21.41
N GLY A 204 -20.46 17.81 -21.57
CA GLY A 204 -21.76 17.91 -22.27
C GLY A 204 -22.77 18.75 -21.48
N GLY A 205 -23.74 19.38 -22.15
CA GLY A 205 -24.68 20.32 -21.56
C GLY A 205 -25.65 19.76 -20.48
N GLY A 206 -25.48 18.51 -20.03
CA GLY A 206 -26.23 17.87 -18.95
C GLY A 206 -25.36 17.29 -17.83
N ASP A 207 -24.04 17.42 -17.92
CA ASP A 207 -23.12 16.86 -16.95
C ASP A 207 -23.10 17.69 -15.65
N GLN A 208 -23.15 17.01 -14.51
CA GLN A 208 -23.01 17.65 -13.21
C GLN A 208 -21.54 17.55 -12.75
N ILE A 209 -20.91 18.69 -12.52
CA ILE A 209 -19.54 18.76 -11.98
C ILE A 209 -19.67 18.84 -10.47
N LEU A 210 -19.08 17.87 -9.76
CA LEU A 210 -18.95 17.87 -8.31
C LEU A 210 -17.45 17.97 -7.98
N GLU A 211 -17.10 18.97 -7.19
CA GLU A 211 -15.74 19.08 -6.68
C GLU A 211 -15.54 18.13 -5.51
N MET A 212 -14.39 17.43 -5.51
CA MET A 212 -14.00 16.57 -4.39
C MET A 212 -13.70 17.43 -3.16
N SER A 213 -14.19 17.00 -2.02
CA SER A 213 -13.79 17.53 -0.71
C SER A 213 -12.29 17.35 -0.48
N ARG A 214 -11.73 18.10 0.46
CA ARG A 214 -10.32 17.98 0.84
C ARG A 214 -9.97 16.55 1.26
N MET A 215 -10.79 15.92 2.10
CA MET A 215 -10.57 14.52 2.52
C MET A 215 -10.57 13.56 1.34
N GLU A 216 -11.50 13.69 0.41
CA GLU A 216 -11.54 12.84 -0.79
C GLU A 216 -10.31 13.02 -1.69
N LYS A 217 -9.78 14.26 -1.82
CA LYS A 217 -8.52 14.52 -2.55
C LYS A 217 -7.33 13.83 -1.89
N LEU A 218 -7.22 13.88 -0.54
CA LEU A 218 -6.17 13.21 0.22
C LEU A 218 -6.26 11.68 0.11
N ILE A 219 -7.45 11.12 0.26
CA ILE A 219 -7.68 9.68 0.09
C ILE A 219 -7.29 9.24 -1.32
N SER A 220 -7.70 10.00 -2.34
CA SER A 220 -7.37 9.71 -3.74
C SER A 220 -5.85 9.70 -3.97
N LYS A 221 -5.13 10.73 -3.48
CA LYS A 221 -3.66 10.80 -3.56
C LYS A 221 -3.01 9.60 -2.86
N HIS A 222 -3.45 9.28 -1.65
CA HIS A 222 -2.92 8.20 -0.85
C HIS A 222 -3.16 6.81 -1.49
N MET A 223 -4.35 6.55 -2.02
CA MET A 223 -4.65 5.30 -2.71
C MET A 223 -3.84 5.14 -4.00
N LYS A 224 -3.70 6.22 -4.78
CA LYS A 224 -2.89 6.21 -5.99
C LYS A 224 -1.41 5.96 -5.66
N SER A 225 -0.87 6.66 -4.66
CA SER A 225 0.51 6.45 -4.19
C SER A 225 0.74 5.03 -3.70
N SER A 226 -0.23 4.41 -3.01
CA SER A 226 -0.11 3.02 -2.56
C SER A 226 -0.01 2.04 -3.74
N LEU A 227 -0.81 2.23 -4.79
CA LEU A 227 -0.74 1.38 -5.99
C LEU A 227 0.56 1.55 -6.78
N GLU A 228 1.14 2.76 -6.76
CA GLU A 228 2.43 3.05 -7.40
C GLU A 228 3.62 2.52 -6.58
N THR A 229 3.47 2.45 -5.24
CA THR A 229 4.55 2.04 -4.32
C THR A 229 4.63 0.53 -4.16
N SER A 230 3.50 -0.14 -3.91
CA SER A 230 3.46 -1.56 -3.58
C SER A 230 3.09 -2.44 -4.77
N ALA A 231 3.79 -3.56 -4.94
CA ALA A 231 3.44 -4.61 -5.90
C ALA A 231 2.30 -5.48 -5.33
N HIS A 232 1.06 -5.05 -5.50
CA HIS A 232 -0.11 -5.73 -4.94
C HIS A 232 -0.35 -7.10 -5.55
N VAL A 233 -0.36 -8.14 -4.72
CA VAL A 233 -0.82 -9.49 -5.05
C VAL A 233 -1.90 -9.90 -4.05
N GLN A 234 -2.86 -10.72 -4.49
CA GLN A 234 -3.96 -11.15 -3.65
C GLN A 234 -4.00 -12.68 -3.52
N SER A 235 -4.36 -13.13 -2.32
CA SER A 235 -4.69 -14.53 -2.03
C SER A 235 -6.07 -14.60 -1.40
N PHE A 236 -6.88 -15.55 -1.84
CA PHE A 236 -8.24 -15.75 -1.36
C PHE A 236 -8.38 -17.15 -0.77
N ILE A 237 -9.12 -17.27 0.33
CA ILE A 237 -9.46 -18.56 0.93
C ILE A 237 -10.90 -18.56 1.41
N GLU A 238 -11.61 -19.66 1.20
CA GLU A 238 -12.93 -19.89 1.78
C GLU A 238 -12.75 -20.59 3.14
N VAL A 239 -13.44 -20.11 4.16
CA VAL A 239 -13.31 -20.56 5.56
C VAL A 239 -14.68 -20.99 6.09
N ASP A 240 -14.76 -22.13 6.76
CA ASP A 240 -15.95 -22.57 7.49
C ASP A 240 -15.97 -21.98 8.89
N VAL A 241 -16.81 -20.99 9.11
CA VAL A 241 -16.99 -20.31 10.40
C VAL A 241 -18.25 -20.76 11.14
N THR A 242 -18.78 -21.94 10.83
CA THR A 242 -19.99 -22.48 11.48
C THR A 242 -19.79 -22.59 12.98
N HIS A 243 -18.70 -23.22 13.39
CA HIS A 243 -18.35 -23.42 14.81
C HIS A 243 -18.16 -22.08 15.55
N LEU A 244 -17.39 -21.16 14.98
CA LEU A 244 -17.19 -19.81 15.51
C LEU A 244 -18.52 -19.03 15.63
N TRP A 245 -19.40 -19.18 14.64
CA TRP A 245 -20.72 -18.54 14.65
C TRP A 245 -21.57 -19.07 15.79
N ASP A 246 -21.67 -20.39 15.93
CA ASP A 246 -22.53 -21.04 16.94
C ASP A 246 -22.01 -20.74 18.36
N TRP A 247 -20.72 -20.78 18.58
CA TRP A 247 -20.09 -20.36 19.82
C TRP A 247 -20.42 -18.89 20.16
N ARG A 248 -20.25 -17.97 19.20
CA ARG A 248 -20.60 -16.56 19.44
C ARG A 248 -22.06 -16.39 19.77
N GLU A 249 -22.98 -17.09 19.11
CA GLU A 249 -24.42 -17.01 19.40
C GLU A 249 -24.73 -17.42 20.85
N GLN A 250 -24.04 -18.41 21.38
CA GLN A 250 -24.18 -18.86 22.77
C GLN A 250 -23.60 -17.82 23.75
N VAL A 251 -22.47 -17.23 23.43
CA VAL A 251 -21.70 -16.39 24.36
C VAL A 251 -22.14 -14.92 24.34
N LYS A 252 -22.69 -14.39 23.25
CA LYS A 252 -22.97 -12.96 23.08
C LYS A 252 -23.88 -12.34 24.17
N ALA A 253 -24.88 -13.08 24.67
CA ALA A 253 -25.81 -12.56 25.69
C ALA A 253 -25.18 -12.57 27.10
N PRO A 254 -24.54 -13.65 27.57
CA PRO A 254 -23.77 -13.61 28.82
C PRO A 254 -22.63 -12.59 28.79
N PHE A 255 -21.91 -12.45 27.64
CA PHE A 255 -20.87 -11.47 27.47
C PHE A 255 -21.39 -10.03 27.65
N LEU A 256 -22.48 -9.68 26.96
CA LEU A 256 -23.10 -8.36 27.09
C LEU A 256 -23.53 -8.08 28.53
N LYS A 257 -24.13 -9.09 29.24
CA LYS A 257 -24.57 -8.92 30.63
C LYS A 257 -23.39 -8.70 31.58
N ARG A 258 -22.27 -9.36 31.36
CA ARG A 258 -21.10 -9.27 32.25
C ARG A 258 -20.23 -8.05 31.95
N GLU A 259 -19.96 -7.79 30.66
CA GLU A 259 -18.98 -6.77 30.24
C GLU A 259 -19.62 -5.44 29.83
N GLY A 260 -20.94 -5.40 29.61
CA GLY A 260 -21.63 -4.23 29.07
C GLY A 260 -21.40 -3.97 27.58
N GLU A 261 -20.66 -4.85 26.90
CA GLU A 261 -20.18 -4.68 25.53
C GLU A 261 -20.82 -5.68 24.56
N LYS A 262 -21.08 -5.24 23.32
CA LYS A 262 -21.60 -6.12 22.27
C LYS A 262 -20.46 -6.90 21.62
N LEU A 263 -20.50 -8.25 21.73
CA LEU A 263 -19.55 -9.12 21.03
C LEU A 263 -19.96 -9.27 19.56
N THR A 264 -19.30 -8.54 18.67
CA THR A 264 -19.45 -8.66 17.21
C THR A 264 -18.45 -9.69 16.64
N PHE A 265 -18.53 -9.98 15.35
CA PHE A 265 -17.53 -10.85 14.69
C PHE A 265 -16.14 -10.20 14.55
N THR A 266 -16.09 -8.86 14.49
CA THR A 266 -14.83 -8.12 14.28
C THR A 266 -13.74 -8.48 15.29
N PRO A 267 -13.95 -8.46 16.62
CA PRO A 267 -12.92 -8.88 17.57
C PRO A 267 -12.48 -10.34 17.42
N LEU A 268 -13.38 -11.22 16.99
CA LEU A 268 -13.08 -12.65 16.79
C LEU A 268 -12.13 -12.83 15.60
N PHE A 269 -12.41 -12.19 14.47
CA PHE A 269 -11.52 -12.20 13.31
C PHE A 269 -10.18 -11.55 13.64
N MET A 270 -10.18 -10.41 14.35
CA MET A 270 -8.94 -9.75 14.77
C MET A 270 -8.08 -10.65 15.65
N THR A 271 -8.68 -11.43 16.56
CA THR A 271 -7.93 -12.40 17.38
C THR A 271 -7.20 -13.43 16.52
N ALA A 272 -7.84 -13.95 15.49
CA ALA A 272 -7.21 -14.89 14.56
C ALA A 272 -6.07 -14.23 13.75
N ILE A 273 -6.30 -13.01 13.27
CA ILE A 273 -5.30 -12.22 12.52
C ILE A 273 -4.07 -11.93 13.39
N ILE A 274 -4.27 -11.49 14.64
CA ILE A 274 -3.18 -11.20 15.58
C ILE A 274 -2.33 -12.46 15.84
N LYS A 275 -2.97 -13.61 16.04
CA LYS A 275 -2.26 -14.90 16.21
C LYS A 275 -1.44 -15.23 14.95
N ALA A 276 -2.03 -15.09 13.76
CA ALA A 276 -1.34 -15.36 12.51
C ALA A 276 -0.19 -14.38 12.23
N LEU A 277 -0.31 -13.10 12.62
CA LEU A 277 0.78 -12.12 12.51
C LEU A 277 1.98 -12.46 13.41
N ARG A 278 1.74 -13.11 14.57
CA ARG A 278 2.81 -13.64 15.41
C ARG A 278 3.52 -14.84 14.76
N ASP A 279 2.78 -15.70 14.05
CA ASP A 279 3.36 -16.84 13.33
C ASP A 279 4.12 -16.37 12.06
N TYR A 280 3.69 -15.26 11.45
CA TYR A 280 4.25 -14.70 10.21
C TYR A 280 4.66 -13.23 10.39
N PRO A 281 5.70 -12.93 11.17
CA PRO A 281 6.08 -11.56 11.53
C PRO A 281 6.48 -10.69 10.33
N ALA A 282 6.85 -11.30 9.19
CA ALA A 282 7.11 -10.58 7.95
C ALA A 282 5.91 -9.77 7.45
N LEU A 283 4.67 -10.18 7.78
CA LEU A 283 3.45 -9.42 7.46
C LEU A 283 3.24 -8.21 8.38
N ASN A 284 3.96 -8.15 9.52
CA ASN A 284 3.93 -7.02 10.45
C ASN A 284 5.18 -6.16 10.25
N SER A 285 5.41 -5.73 9.01
CA SER A 285 6.61 -4.98 8.61
C SER A 285 6.28 -3.77 7.73
N SER A 286 7.29 -2.95 7.47
CA SER A 286 7.30 -1.91 6.44
C SER A 286 8.57 -2.01 5.60
N LEU A 287 8.52 -1.49 4.37
CA LEU A 287 9.70 -1.34 3.50
C LEU A 287 10.09 0.13 3.47
N GLU A 288 11.33 0.41 3.86
CA GLU A 288 11.95 1.73 3.78
C GLU A 288 13.22 1.59 2.95
N ASP A 289 13.23 2.20 1.79
CA ASP A 289 14.25 1.98 0.76
C ASP A 289 14.42 0.48 0.46
N ASP A 290 15.60 -0.09 0.79
CA ASP A 290 15.92 -1.51 0.60
C ASP A 290 15.91 -2.30 1.95
N LYS A 291 15.31 -1.74 3.02
CA LYS A 291 15.31 -2.33 4.36
C LYS A 291 13.91 -2.76 4.76
N ILE A 292 13.76 -4.01 5.13
CA ILE A 292 12.53 -4.55 5.74
C ILE A 292 12.61 -4.29 7.24
N ILE A 293 11.66 -3.51 7.76
CA ILE A 293 11.57 -3.20 9.19
C ILE A 293 10.43 -4.02 9.79
N ILE A 294 10.77 -5.12 10.44
CA ILE A 294 9.80 -5.95 11.18
C ILE A 294 9.45 -5.23 12.48
N LYS A 295 8.16 -4.91 12.63
CA LYS A 295 7.67 -4.22 13.82
C LYS A 295 7.49 -5.22 14.97
N LYS A 296 7.89 -4.81 16.19
CA LYS A 296 7.73 -5.64 17.40
C LYS A 296 6.27 -5.69 17.82
N ASP A 297 5.63 -4.53 17.87
CA ASP A 297 4.25 -4.39 18.34
C ASP A 297 3.28 -4.59 17.18
N ILE A 298 2.12 -5.22 17.45
CA ILE A 298 1.05 -5.37 16.47
C ILE A 298 0.02 -4.28 16.69
N ASN A 299 0.05 -3.26 15.83
CA ASN A 299 -0.90 -2.17 15.81
C ASN A 299 -1.91 -2.41 14.68
N LEU A 300 -3.08 -2.91 15.02
CA LEU A 300 -4.06 -3.37 14.03
C LEU A 300 -5.02 -2.26 13.64
N GLY A 301 -4.93 -1.81 12.38
CA GLY A 301 -5.87 -0.87 11.78
C GLY A 301 -7.22 -1.54 11.48
N MET A 302 -8.31 -0.84 11.76
CA MET A 302 -9.67 -1.29 11.52
C MET A 302 -10.40 -0.33 10.59
N ALA A 303 -10.60 -0.70 9.33
CA ALA A 303 -11.35 0.13 8.40
C ALA A 303 -12.80 0.31 8.86
N THR A 304 -13.19 1.56 9.11
CA THR A 304 -14.50 1.95 9.61
C THR A 304 -15.15 2.93 8.65
N ALA A 305 -16.37 2.58 8.19
CA ALA A 305 -17.17 3.48 7.35
C ALA A 305 -17.77 4.60 8.20
N LEU A 306 -17.68 5.82 7.68
CA LEU A 306 -18.28 7.03 8.25
C LEU A 306 -19.69 7.26 7.68
N PRO A 307 -20.52 8.08 8.34
CA PRO A 307 -21.88 8.38 7.87
C PRO A 307 -21.94 9.07 6.51
N ASP A 308 -20.90 9.80 6.14
CA ASP A 308 -20.74 10.52 4.86
C ASP A 308 -20.29 9.61 3.69
N GLY A 309 -20.09 8.31 3.96
CA GLY A 309 -19.61 7.33 2.98
C GLY A 309 -18.08 7.23 2.88
N ASN A 310 -17.34 8.10 3.53
CA ASN A 310 -15.89 8.01 3.63
C ASN A 310 -15.45 6.84 4.53
N LEU A 311 -14.16 6.49 4.45
CA LEU A 311 -13.56 5.43 5.26
C LEU A 311 -12.40 6.01 6.07
N ILE A 312 -12.35 5.67 7.36
CA ILE A 312 -11.22 5.97 8.24
C ILE A 312 -10.69 4.68 8.84
N VAL A 313 -9.40 4.65 9.19
CA VAL A 313 -8.74 3.44 9.71
C VAL A 313 -8.18 3.72 11.11
N PRO A 314 -9.02 3.70 12.17
CA PRO A 314 -8.53 3.75 13.53
C PRO A 314 -7.64 2.53 13.85
N VAL A 315 -6.67 2.71 14.73
CA VAL A 315 -5.62 1.75 15.04
C VAL A 315 -5.69 1.32 16.49
N ILE A 316 -5.84 0.02 16.72
CA ILE A 316 -5.75 -0.60 18.04
C ILE A 316 -4.27 -0.86 18.31
N LYS A 317 -3.69 -0.08 19.21
CA LYS A 317 -2.27 -0.21 19.59
C LYS A 317 -2.05 -1.44 20.46
N ASN A 318 -0.90 -2.11 20.24
CA ASN A 318 -0.51 -3.31 20.99
C ASN A 318 -1.66 -4.33 21.09
N ALA A 319 -2.33 -4.56 19.96
CA ALA A 319 -3.52 -5.41 19.89
C ALA A 319 -3.25 -6.84 20.36
N ASP A 320 -2.02 -7.29 20.26
CA ASP A 320 -1.55 -8.60 20.72
C ASP A 320 -1.40 -8.74 22.24
N HIS A 321 -1.43 -7.64 22.99
CA HIS A 321 -1.47 -7.65 24.46
C HIS A 321 -2.91 -7.67 25.01
N LEU A 322 -3.91 -7.51 24.14
CA LEU A 322 -5.33 -7.50 24.56
C LEU A 322 -5.91 -8.91 24.51
N ASN A 323 -6.65 -9.28 25.55
CA ASN A 323 -7.54 -10.42 25.50
C ASN A 323 -8.83 -10.08 24.72
N LEU A 324 -9.72 -11.05 24.51
CA LEU A 324 -10.94 -10.85 23.74
C LEU A 324 -11.84 -9.73 24.30
N VAL A 325 -11.91 -9.57 25.63
CA VAL A 325 -12.69 -8.49 26.27
C VAL A 325 -12.08 -7.13 25.96
N GLY A 326 -10.77 -6.97 26.17
CA GLY A 326 -10.04 -5.73 25.87
C GLY A 326 -10.13 -5.35 24.40
N LEU A 327 -9.97 -6.33 23.51
CA LEU A 327 -10.10 -6.13 22.07
C LEU A 327 -11.53 -5.72 21.66
N THR A 328 -12.56 -6.35 22.27
CA THR A 328 -13.96 -5.98 22.01
C THR A 328 -14.25 -4.54 22.45
N LYS A 329 -13.78 -4.15 23.63
CA LYS A 329 -13.93 -2.77 24.13
C LYS A 329 -13.25 -1.77 23.22
N ALA A 330 -12.02 -2.04 22.81
CA ALA A 330 -11.26 -1.18 21.88
C ALA A 330 -11.97 -1.03 20.52
N VAL A 331 -12.45 -2.14 19.95
CA VAL A 331 -13.20 -2.15 18.67
C VAL A 331 -14.47 -1.30 18.78
N ASN A 332 -15.27 -1.51 19.81
CA ASN A 332 -16.55 -0.81 19.98
C ASN A 332 -16.37 0.69 20.25
N ASP A 333 -15.38 1.04 21.08
CA ASP A 333 -15.04 2.44 21.39
C ASP A 333 -14.56 3.18 20.15
N LEU A 334 -13.51 2.67 19.49
CA LEU A 334 -12.94 3.30 18.29
C LEU A 334 -13.97 3.41 17.16
N ALA A 335 -14.78 2.36 16.93
CA ALA A 335 -15.81 2.39 15.90
C ALA A 335 -16.91 3.43 16.21
N THR A 336 -17.28 3.62 17.48
CA THR A 336 -18.28 4.59 17.90
C THR A 336 -17.74 6.02 17.76
N ARG A 337 -16.52 6.26 18.23
CA ARG A 337 -15.87 7.58 18.12
C ARG A 337 -15.55 7.95 16.68
N ALA A 338 -15.17 6.98 15.83
CA ALA A 338 -14.97 7.20 14.40
C ALA A 338 -16.25 7.74 13.73
N ARG A 339 -17.41 7.08 13.96
CA ARG A 339 -18.68 7.51 13.38
C ARG A 339 -19.16 8.87 13.89
N ASN A 340 -18.71 9.28 15.06
CA ASN A 340 -19.01 10.57 15.67
C ASN A 340 -17.95 11.65 15.37
N ASN A 341 -17.00 11.37 14.46
CA ASN A 341 -15.85 12.24 14.13
C ASN A 341 -15.08 12.69 15.38
N ASN A 342 -14.89 11.78 16.35
CA ASN A 342 -14.26 12.06 17.65
C ASN A 342 -13.04 11.14 17.88
N LEU A 343 -12.26 10.90 16.84
CA LEU A 343 -10.97 10.22 16.92
C LEU A 343 -9.85 11.23 17.16
N LYS A 344 -8.88 10.81 17.97
CA LYS A 344 -7.65 11.58 18.13
C LYS A 344 -6.68 11.29 16.98
N PRO A 345 -5.83 12.24 16.59
CA PRO A 345 -4.83 12.06 15.53
C PRO A 345 -3.94 10.82 15.71
N GLU A 346 -3.53 10.54 16.95
CA GLU A 346 -2.67 9.40 17.28
C GLU A 346 -3.35 8.04 17.09
N GLU A 347 -4.69 8.03 17.04
CA GLU A 347 -5.50 6.81 16.91
C GLU A 347 -5.66 6.34 15.48
N ILE A 348 -5.23 7.13 14.49
CA ILE A 348 -5.23 6.77 13.06
C ILE A 348 -3.83 6.56 12.50
N GLN A 349 -2.80 6.68 13.32
CA GLN A 349 -1.40 6.60 12.92
C GLN A 349 -0.70 5.35 13.45
N ASN A 350 0.44 5.02 12.79
CA ASN A 350 1.34 3.93 13.20
C ASN A 350 0.66 2.54 13.27
N GLY A 351 -0.33 2.30 12.37
CA GLY A 351 -0.84 0.95 12.14
C GLY A 351 0.22 0.09 11.43
N THR A 352 0.31 -1.19 11.78
CA THR A 352 1.30 -2.11 11.22
C THR A 352 0.68 -3.13 10.27
N TYR A 353 -0.61 -3.38 10.38
CA TYR A 353 -1.43 -4.22 9.51
C TYR A 353 -2.87 -3.73 9.53
N THR A 354 -3.61 -3.88 8.44
CA THR A 354 -5.00 -3.40 8.36
C THR A 354 -5.98 -4.56 8.16
N PHE A 355 -7.11 -4.44 8.85
CA PHE A 355 -8.28 -5.31 8.71
C PHE A 355 -9.47 -4.50 8.18
N THR A 356 -10.24 -5.06 7.25
CA THR A 356 -11.47 -4.46 6.75
C THR A 356 -12.60 -5.48 6.64
N ASN A 357 -13.82 -5.08 7.01
CA ASN A 357 -15.01 -5.93 6.89
C ASN A 357 -15.92 -5.38 5.79
N ILE A 358 -15.83 -5.97 4.61
CA ILE A 358 -16.64 -5.61 3.44
C ILE A 358 -17.98 -6.39 3.40
N GLY A 359 -18.11 -7.42 4.24
CA GLY A 359 -19.33 -8.22 4.35
C GLY A 359 -20.53 -7.44 4.88
N ASN A 360 -20.31 -6.35 5.63
CA ASN A 360 -21.36 -5.44 6.06
C ASN A 360 -22.11 -4.77 4.90
N PHE A 361 -21.46 -4.67 3.74
CA PHE A 361 -22.04 -4.14 2.49
C PHE A 361 -22.55 -5.24 1.55
N GLY A 362 -22.54 -6.50 2.01
CA GLY A 362 -22.96 -7.66 1.20
C GLY A 362 -21.88 -8.21 0.24
N SER A 363 -20.69 -7.63 0.23
CA SER A 363 -19.60 -8.10 -0.63
C SER A 363 -19.11 -9.47 -0.19
N ILE A 364 -18.91 -10.37 -1.16
CA ILE A 364 -18.44 -11.75 -0.92
C ILE A 364 -16.92 -11.77 -0.72
N MET A 365 -16.21 -11.03 -1.54
CA MET A 365 -14.74 -10.89 -1.55
C MET A 365 -14.39 -9.53 -2.16
N GLY A 366 -13.14 -9.10 -2.01
CA GLY A 366 -12.65 -7.86 -2.57
C GLY A 366 -11.13 -7.85 -2.67
N THR A 367 -10.59 -6.86 -3.35
CA THR A 367 -9.15 -6.63 -3.51
C THR A 367 -8.77 -5.32 -2.83
N PRO A 368 -8.60 -5.30 -1.48
CA PRO A 368 -8.31 -4.07 -0.78
C PRO A 368 -6.93 -3.52 -1.15
N ILE A 369 -6.82 -2.19 -1.21
CA ILE A 369 -5.55 -1.50 -1.41
C ILE A 369 -4.81 -1.42 -0.07
N ILE A 370 -3.50 -1.67 -0.10
CA ILE A 370 -2.65 -1.65 1.10
C ILE A 370 -2.58 -0.21 1.64
N ASN A 371 -2.72 -0.05 2.94
CA ASN A 371 -2.57 1.22 3.62
C ASN A 371 -1.08 1.46 3.93
N GLN A 372 -0.44 2.34 3.18
CA GLN A 372 0.99 2.64 3.36
C GLN A 372 1.30 3.16 4.79
N PRO A 373 2.48 2.83 5.37
CA PRO A 373 3.60 2.03 4.85
C PRO A 373 3.52 0.52 5.15
N GLN A 374 2.32 0.00 5.43
CA GLN A 374 2.09 -1.41 5.72
C GLN A 374 2.34 -2.29 4.49
N VAL A 375 2.56 -3.59 4.72
CA VAL A 375 2.79 -4.57 3.66
C VAL A 375 1.62 -5.49 3.40
N GLY A 376 0.52 -5.35 4.16
CA GLY A 376 -0.64 -6.20 3.99
C GLY A 376 -1.93 -5.66 4.59
N ILE A 377 -3.03 -6.11 4.02
CA ILE A 377 -4.41 -5.84 4.45
C ILE A 377 -5.27 -7.08 4.23
N LEU A 378 -6.14 -7.40 5.18
CA LEU A 378 -7.09 -8.50 5.09
C LEU A 378 -8.52 -7.99 5.06
N ALA A 379 -9.26 -8.32 3.99
CA ALA A 379 -10.68 -8.08 3.89
C ALA A 379 -11.48 -9.36 4.21
N ILE A 380 -12.58 -9.19 4.94
CA ILE A 380 -13.53 -10.26 5.25
C ILE A 380 -14.83 -10.01 4.52
N GLY A 381 -15.25 -11.00 3.75
CA GLY A 381 -16.53 -10.99 3.03
C GLY A 381 -17.72 -11.25 3.93
N VAL A 382 -18.91 -11.31 3.32
CA VAL A 382 -20.15 -11.65 4.02
C VAL A 382 -20.19 -13.12 4.43
N ILE A 383 -20.57 -13.39 5.68
CA ILE A 383 -20.80 -14.77 6.15
C ILE A 383 -22.15 -15.25 5.60
N ARG A 384 -22.14 -16.35 4.85
CA ARG A 384 -23.33 -16.92 4.19
C ARG A 384 -23.53 -18.38 4.56
N LYS A 385 -24.80 -18.83 4.59
CA LYS A 385 -25.11 -20.26 4.59
C LYS A 385 -24.91 -20.82 3.19
N MET A 386 -24.12 -21.87 3.09
CA MET A 386 -23.81 -22.55 1.82
C MET A 386 -23.86 -24.07 2.02
N PRO A 387 -24.27 -24.84 0.97
CA PRO A 387 -24.08 -26.27 0.98
C PRO A 387 -22.59 -26.59 0.95
N ALA A 388 -22.15 -27.54 1.74
CA ALA A 388 -20.77 -27.99 1.80
C ALA A 388 -20.72 -29.50 1.99
N VAL A 389 -19.68 -30.12 1.45
CA VAL A 389 -19.37 -31.52 1.74
C VAL A 389 -18.82 -31.58 3.18
N ILE A 390 -19.37 -32.49 3.96
CA ILE A 390 -18.93 -32.80 5.30
C ILE A 390 -18.38 -34.23 5.28
N GLU A 391 -17.07 -34.32 5.41
CA GLU A 391 -16.35 -35.60 5.45
C GLU A 391 -16.51 -36.24 6.83
N THR A 392 -16.90 -37.51 6.85
CA THR A 392 -16.98 -38.28 8.09
C THR A 392 -16.37 -39.68 7.90
N PRO A 393 -16.00 -40.38 8.97
CA PRO A 393 -15.51 -41.76 8.89
C PRO A 393 -16.50 -42.76 8.25
N LYS A 394 -17.78 -42.38 8.12
CA LYS A 394 -18.84 -43.17 7.49
C LYS A 394 -19.18 -42.78 6.05
N GLY A 395 -18.43 -41.83 5.49
CA GLY A 395 -18.61 -41.25 4.16
C GLY A 395 -19.00 -39.78 4.18
N ASP A 396 -19.07 -39.18 3.02
CA ASP A 396 -19.34 -37.77 2.81
C ASP A 396 -20.84 -37.53 2.73
N PHE A 397 -21.29 -36.39 3.25
CA PHE A 397 -22.65 -35.93 3.06
C PHE A 397 -22.69 -34.40 2.87
N ILE A 398 -23.75 -33.92 2.25
CA ILE A 398 -23.97 -32.47 2.04
C ILE A 398 -24.68 -31.90 3.25
N GLY A 399 -24.06 -30.90 3.86
CA GLY A 399 -24.62 -30.16 4.97
C GLY A 399 -24.63 -28.66 4.72
N ILE A 400 -25.34 -27.91 5.56
CA ILE A 400 -25.36 -26.44 5.54
C ILE A 400 -24.27 -25.93 6.45
N ARG A 401 -23.32 -25.18 5.89
CA ARG A 401 -22.24 -24.51 6.62
C ARG A 401 -22.31 -23.01 6.48
N ARG A 402 -21.77 -22.30 7.45
CA ARG A 402 -21.55 -20.85 7.37
C ARG A 402 -20.14 -20.59 6.88
N LYS A 403 -20.04 -20.05 5.67
CA LYS A 403 -18.76 -19.80 5.02
C LYS A 403 -18.52 -18.32 4.79
N VAL A 404 -17.25 -17.94 4.80
CA VAL A 404 -16.77 -16.58 4.53
C VAL A 404 -15.54 -16.67 3.66
N ILE A 405 -15.35 -15.69 2.78
CA ILE A 405 -14.11 -15.57 2.02
C ILE A 405 -13.23 -14.51 2.67
N LEU A 406 -11.99 -14.88 2.94
CA LEU A 406 -10.93 -13.98 3.32
C LEU A 406 -10.16 -13.57 2.07
N SER A 407 -9.93 -12.27 1.92
CA SER A 407 -9.20 -11.68 0.80
C SER A 407 -7.99 -10.94 1.35
N HIS A 408 -6.80 -11.46 1.10
CA HIS A 408 -5.54 -10.93 1.58
C HIS A 408 -4.78 -10.24 0.44
N SER A 409 -4.57 -8.92 0.53
CA SER A 409 -3.65 -8.19 -0.35
C SER A 409 -2.32 -7.96 0.38
N TYR A 410 -1.22 -8.20 -0.32
CA TYR A 410 0.13 -8.04 0.24
C TYR A 410 1.11 -7.51 -0.81
N ASP A 411 2.19 -6.90 -0.32
CA ASP A 411 3.24 -6.31 -1.16
C ASP A 411 4.25 -7.39 -1.58
N HIS A 412 4.22 -7.79 -2.84
CA HIS A 412 5.05 -8.87 -3.37
C HIS A 412 6.54 -8.51 -3.48
N ARG A 413 6.90 -7.26 -3.22
CA ARG A 413 8.31 -6.87 -3.11
C ARG A 413 8.98 -7.49 -1.88
N ILE A 414 8.18 -7.78 -0.83
CA ILE A 414 8.65 -8.31 0.46
C ILE A 414 8.05 -9.69 0.72
N ILE A 415 6.75 -9.83 0.48
CA ILE A 415 5.99 -11.04 0.79
C ILE A 415 5.82 -11.88 -0.48
N ASN A 416 6.45 -13.05 -0.52
CA ASN A 416 6.26 -13.98 -1.64
C ASN A 416 4.88 -14.67 -1.57
N GLY A 417 4.46 -15.24 -2.69
CA GLY A 417 3.15 -15.88 -2.82
C GLY A 417 2.90 -17.01 -1.82
N ALA A 418 3.93 -17.80 -1.49
CA ALA A 418 3.83 -18.86 -0.50
C ALA A 418 3.57 -18.29 0.90
N THR A 419 4.33 -17.28 1.33
CA THR A 419 4.14 -16.62 2.64
C THR A 419 2.77 -15.96 2.73
N GLY A 420 2.34 -15.22 1.68
CA GLY A 420 1.03 -14.57 1.66
C GLY A 420 -0.13 -15.56 1.70
N GLY A 421 -0.02 -16.68 0.96
CA GLY A 421 -1.00 -17.77 0.96
C GLY A 421 -1.05 -18.53 2.28
N LEU A 422 0.11 -18.89 2.84
CA LEU A 422 0.21 -19.59 4.12
C LEU A 422 -0.30 -18.73 5.29
N PHE A 423 -0.07 -17.42 5.26
CA PHE A 423 -0.61 -16.52 6.27
C PHE A 423 -2.14 -16.53 6.29
N VAL A 424 -2.78 -16.34 5.13
CA VAL A 424 -4.25 -16.32 5.09
C VAL A 424 -4.84 -17.69 5.41
N LYS A 425 -4.15 -18.80 5.05
CA LYS A 425 -4.49 -20.14 5.47
C LYS A 425 -4.40 -20.29 6.99
N ARG A 426 -3.35 -19.72 7.62
CA ARG A 426 -3.20 -19.77 9.08
C ARG A 426 -4.31 -19.00 9.81
N VAL A 427 -4.74 -17.86 9.26
CA VAL A 427 -5.92 -17.14 9.77
C VAL A 427 -7.18 -18.03 9.67
N ALA A 428 -7.37 -18.72 8.53
CA ALA A 428 -8.48 -19.64 8.33
C ALA A 428 -8.48 -20.77 9.37
N GLU A 429 -7.33 -21.41 9.57
CA GLU A 429 -7.15 -22.47 10.57
C GLU A 429 -7.55 -22.01 11.99
N TYR A 430 -7.13 -20.81 12.40
CA TYR A 430 -7.53 -20.24 13.70
C TYR A 430 -9.03 -19.92 13.81
N LEU A 431 -9.70 -19.65 12.72
CA LEU A 431 -11.15 -19.42 12.70
C LEU A 431 -11.94 -20.72 12.69
N GLU A 432 -11.48 -21.73 11.96
CA GLU A 432 -12.12 -23.06 11.84
C GLU A 432 -11.95 -23.89 13.11
N THR A 433 -10.75 -23.80 13.74
CA THR A 433 -10.42 -24.46 15.00
C THR A 433 -10.58 -23.52 16.20
N TRP A 434 -11.64 -22.72 16.23
CA TRP A 434 -11.85 -21.74 17.28
C TRP A 434 -11.83 -22.36 18.66
N ASP A 435 -11.01 -21.80 19.54
CA ASP A 435 -10.87 -22.25 20.92
C ASP A 435 -12.03 -21.69 21.78
N GLU A 436 -12.97 -22.55 22.12
CA GLU A 436 -14.12 -22.21 22.99
C GLU A 436 -13.74 -21.93 24.44
N THR A 437 -12.54 -22.33 24.86
CA THR A 437 -12.03 -22.14 26.23
C THR A 437 -11.39 -20.78 26.46
N LEU A 438 -11.26 -19.97 25.39
CA LEU A 438 -10.72 -18.63 25.50
C LEU A 438 -11.45 -17.83 26.59
N PRO A 439 -10.72 -17.33 27.60
CA PRO A 439 -11.30 -16.52 28.65
C PRO A 439 -11.83 -15.22 28.06
N TYR A 440 -13.09 -15.01 28.25
CA TYR A 440 -13.79 -13.78 27.86
C TYR A 440 -14.47 -13.13 29.06
#